data_e95f45e7252b9e9fdbb700bb7c2c5683
#
_entry.id   e95f45e7252b9e9fdbb700bb7c2c5683
#
_cell.length_a   1.000
_cell.length_b   1.000
_cell.length_c   1.000
_cell.angle_alpha   90.00
_cell.angle_beta   90.00
_cell.angle_gamma   90.00
#
_symmetry.space_group_name_H-M   'P 1'
#
loop_
_entity.id
_entity.type
_entity.pdbx_description
1 polymer ?
#
loop_
_entity_poly.entity_id
_entity_poly.type
_entity_poly.pdbx_seq_one_letter_code
_entity_poly.pdbx_strand_id
1 'polypeptide(L)'
;MRVLSSPQQYLFNLETTSSQEAKRLWRRKIKESWDYECAYCGSDNHITIDHIVPRSKGGADFTKNVVCCCSSCNQDKSHTPWEEWYFSQEFFSLERYAKIKEMQLG
;
A
#
# COMPACT_ATOMS: atom_id res chain seq x y z
N MET A 1 -10.78 -7.67 -6.95
CA MET A 1 -11.21 -6.27 -6.88
C MET A 1 -10.20 -5.38 -7.57
N ARG A 2 -10.68 -4.49 -8.40
CA ARG A 2 -9.78 -3.62 -9.15
C ARG A 2 -9.57 -2.29 -8.42
N VAL A 3 -8.31 -1.92 -8.22
CA VAL A 3 -7.95 -0.61 -7.67
C VAL A 3 -7.47 0.25 -8.84
N LEU A 4 -8.03 1.46 -8.97
CA LEU A 4 -7.59 2.38 -10.00
C LEU A 4 -6.16 2.87 -9.70
N SER A 5 -5.45 3.38 -10.70
CA SER A 5 -4.01 3.63 -10.63
C SER A 5 -3.60 4.75 -9.68
N SER A 6 -4.52 5.66 -9.34
CA SER A 6 -4.25 6.79 -8.44
C SER A 6 -5.57 7.36 -7.91
N PRO A 7 -5.52 8.20 -6.85
CA PRO A 7 -6.74 8.86 -6.37
C PRO A 7 -7.45 9.68 -7.44
N GLN A 8 -6.71 10.35 -8.32
CA GLN A 8 -7.29 11.19 -9.36
C GLN A 8 -8.17 10.41 -10.33
N GLN A 9 -7.90 9.12 -10.54
CA GLN A 9 -8.70 8.29 -11.42
C GLN A 9 -10.14 8.12 -10.92
N TYR A 10 -10.34 8.19 -9.59
CA TYR A 10 -11.68 8.11 -9.02
C TYR A 10 -12.49 9.36 -9.30
N LEU A 11 -11.83 10.50 -9.51
CA LEU A 11 -12.50 11.72 -9.96
C LEU A 11 -12.81 11.64 -11.45
N PHE A 12 -11.86 11.24 -12.27
CA PHE A 12 -12.05 11.12 -13.72
C PHE A 12 -13.15 10.13 -14.06
N ASN A 13 -13.28 9.05 -13.30
CA ASN A 13 -14.30 8.03 -13.54
C ASN A 13 -15.63 8.38 -12.85
N LEU A 14 -15.77 9.58 -12.31
CA LEU A 14 -17.00 10.09 -11.67
C LEU A 14 -17.49 9.24 -10.50
N GLU A 15 -16.58 8.53 -9.81
CA GLU A 15 -16.93 7.75 -8.63
C GLU A 15 -17.01 8.62 -7.39
N THR A 16 -16.50 9.84 -7.47
CA THR A 16 -16.57 10.83 -6.41
C THR A 16 -16.44 12.22 -7.02
N THR A 17 -16.86 13.23 -6.25
CA THR A 17 -16.87 14.62 -6.73
C THR A 17 -15.82 15.50 -6.08
N SER A 18 -15.05 14.97 -5.12
CA SER A 18 -14.00 15.76 -4.45
C SER A 18 -12.70 14.99 -4.35
N SER A 19 -11.58 15.74 -4.35
CA SER A 19 -10.24 15.16 -4.22
C SER A 19 -10.08 14.43 -2.88
N GLN A 20 -10.66 14.96 -1.81
CA GLN A 20 -10.58 14.36 -0.49
C GLN A 20 -11.29 13.01 -0.47
N GLU A 21 -12.49 12.94 -1.05
CA GLU A 21 -13.24 11.70 -1.15
C GLU A 21 -12.54 10.68 -2.06
N ALA A 22 -11.94 11.16 -3.15
CA ALA A 22 -11.17 10.30 -4.06
C ALA A 22 -10.01 9.64 -3.32
N LYS A 23 -9.28 10.39 -2.51
CA LYS A 23 -8.17 9.85 -1.74
C LYS A 23 -8.63 8.83 -0.70
N ARG A 24 -9.74 9.12 -0.03
CA ARG A 24 -10.34 8.22 0.95
C ARG A 24 -10.79 6.92 0.31
N LEU A 25 -11.47 7.01 -0.83
CA LEU A 25 -11.95 5.85 -1.58
C LEU A 25 -10.77 5.00 -2.07
N TRP A 26 -9.74 5.64 -2.61
CA TRP A 26 -8.53 4.96 -3.08
C TRP A 26 -7.85 4.17 -1.95
N ARG A 27 -7.68 4.80 -0.79
CA ARG A 27 -7.07 4.13 0.37
C ARG A 27 -7.88 2.92 0.81
N ARG A 28 -9.21 3.05 0.81
CA ARG A 28 -10.10 1.93 1.16
C ARG A 28 -9.92 0.78 0.17
N LYS A 29 -9.88 1.09 -1.12
CA LYS A 29 -9.71 0.07 -2.16
C LYS A 29 -8.37 -0.66 -2.03
N ILE A 30 -7.30 0.05 -1.68
CA ILE A 30 -6.00 -0.57 -1.41
C ILE A 30 -6.13 -1.58 -0.26
N LYS A 31 -6.75 -1.15 0.85
CA LYS A 31 -6.93 -2.02 2.01
C LYS A 31 -7.77 -3.25 1.67
N GLU A 32 -8.84 -3.06 0.91
CA GLU A 32 -9.69 -4.16 0.45
C GLU A 32 -8.92 -5.16 -0.40
N SER A 33 -8.01 -4.69 -1.26
CA SER A 33 -7.21 -5.55 -2.12
C SER A 33 -6.25 -6.45 -1.35
N TRP A 34 -5.99 -6.11 -0.08
CA TRP A 34 -5.16 -6.90 0.84
C TRP A 34 -5.99 -7.56 1.93
N ASP A 35 -7.32 -7.59 1.78
CA ASP A 35 -8.25 -8.16 2.77
C ASP A 35 -8.06 -7.54 4.15
N TYR A 36 -7.68 -6.26 4.21
CA TYR A 36 -7.42 -5.51 5.45
C TYR A 36 -6.32 -6.15 6.30
N GLU A 37 -5.39 -6.83 5.67
CA GLU A 37 -4.21 -7.41 6.32
C GLU A 37 -2.95 -6.69 5.87
N CYS A 38 -1.97 -6.62 6.79
CA CYS A 38 -0.67 -6.07 6.45
C CYS A 38 -0.02 -6.88 5.34
N ALA A 39 0.46 -6.20 4.30
CA ALA A 39 1.12 -6.84 3.17
C ALA A 39 2.37 -7.61 3.60
N TYR A 40 3.02 -7.18 4.66
CA TYR A 40 4.28 -7.76 5.14
C TYR A 40 4.08 -8.90 6.14
N CYS A 41 3.31 -8.67 7.19
CA CYS A 41 3.18 -9.65 8.28
C CYS A 41 1.81 -10.31 8.39
N GLY A 42 0.80 -9.81 7.69
CA GLY A 42 -0.55 -10.38 7.71
C GLY A 42 -1.42 -9.92 8.87
N SER A 43 -0.92 -9.06 9.75
CA SER A 43 -1.71 -8.53 10.86
C SER A 43 -2.83 -7.61 10.37
N ASP A 44 -3.98 -7.66 11.03
CA ASP A 44 -5.09 -6.75 10.75
C ASP A 44 -5.16 -5.59 11.75
N ASN A 45 -4.12 -5.41 12.55
CA ASN A 45 -4.10 -4.44 13.64
C ASN A 45 -3.58 -3.09 13.17
N HIS A 46 -4.38 -2.04 13.39
CA HIS A 46 -4.01 -0.65 13.04
C HIS A 46 -3.50 -0.53 11.60
N ILE A 47 -4.36 -0.91 10.67
CA ILE A 47 -4.02 -0.92 9.24
C ILE A 47 -3.97 0.50 8.68
N THR A 48 -2.92 0.77 7.91
CA THR A 48 -2.70 2.04 7.21
C THR A 48 -2.17 1.76 5.79
N ILE A 49 -1.80 2.81 5.08
CA ILE A 49 -1.21 2.72 3.74
C ILE A 49 0.27 3.10 3.86
N ASP A 50 1.15 2.23 3.34
CA ASP A 50 2.58 2.48 3.30
C ASP A 50 3.03 2.74 1.87
N HIS A 51 3.82 3.79 1.67
CA HIS A 51 4.45 4.07 0.39
C HIS A 51 5.73 3.26 0.29
N ILE A 52 5.81 2.37 -0.71
CA ILE A 52 6.98 1.51 -0.92
C ILE A 52 8.23 2.37 -1.12
N VAL A 53 8.15 3.36 -2.00
CA VAL A 53 9.13 4.44 -2.08
C VAL A 53 8.55 5.59 -1.26
N PRO A 54 9.23 6.00 -0.16
CA PRO A 54 8.69 7.05 0.71
C PRO A 54 8.47 8.37 -0.04
N ARG A 55 7.48 9.13 0.41
CA ARG A 55 7.20 10.43 -0.19
C ARG A 55 8.40 11.36 -0.11
N SER A 56 9.17 11.27 0.97
CA SER A 56 10.39 12.05 1.16
C SER A 56 11.47 11.71 0.13
N LYS A 57 11.36 10.55 -0.53
CA LYS A 57 12.30 10.11 -1.57
C LYS A 57 11.66 10.13 -2.95
N GLY A 58 10.60 10.91 -3.12
CA GLY A 58 9.94 11.07 -4.41
C GLY A 58 8.82 10.09 -4.70
N GLY A 59 8.44 9.27 -3.74
CA GLY A 59 7.33 8.33 -3.90
C GLY A 59 6.00 9.05 -4.01
N ALA A 60 5.17 8.65 -4.95
CA ALA A 60 3.89 9.30 -5.22
C ALA A 60 2.70 8.42 -4.85
N ASP A 61 1.51 9.01 -4.86
CA ASP A 61 0.25 8.32 -4.57
C ASP A 61 -0.21 7.55 -5.81
N PHE A 62 0.53 6.50 -6.15
CA PHE A 62 0.13 5.56 -7.20
C PHE A 62 -0.12 4.20 -6.57
N THR A 63 -1.14 3.50 -7.07
CA THR A 63 -1.51 2.17 -6.58
C THR A 63 -0.32 1.22 -6.58
N LYS A 64 0.53 1.28 -7.57
CA LYS A 64 1.72 0.42 -7.64
C LYS A 64 2.84 0.81 -6.70
N ASN A 65 2.69 1.93 -5.97
CA ASN A 65 3.69 2.39 -4.99
C ASN A 65 3.22 2.26 -3.55
N VAL A 66 2.05 1.67 -3.31
CA VAL A 66 1.51 1.58 -1.95
C VAL A 66 1.05 0.16 -1.64
N VAL A 67 1.08 -0.17 -0.35
CA VAL A 67 0.54 -1.43 0.16
C VAL A 67 -0.22 -1.16 1.45
N CYS A 68 -1.09 -2.09 1.82
CA CYS A 68 -1.74 -2.10 3.12
C CYS A 68 -0.70 -2.52 4.17
N CYS A 69 -0.57 -1.80 5.26
CA CYS A 69 0.49 -2.03 6.22
C CYS A 69 0.01 -1.76 7.63
N CYS A 70 0.35 -2.64 8.59
CA CYS A 70 0.03 -2.38 9.98
C CYS A 70 0.99 -1.30 10.52
N SER A 71 0.57 -0.60 11.57
CA SER A 71 1.36 0.49 12.12
C SER A 71 2.73 0.04 12.62
N SER A 72 2.81 -1.17 13.18
CA SER A 72 4.09 -1.71 13.67
C SER A 72 5.11 -1.88 12.56
N CYS A 73 4.71 -2.50 11.44
CA CYS A 73 5.59 -2.67 10.29
C CYS A 73 5.96 -1.33 9.67
N ASN A 74 4.99 -0.41 9.58
CA ASN A 74 5.23 0.91 9.02
C ASN A 74 6.28 1.68 9.81
N GLN A 75 6.17 1.68 11.13
CA GLN A 75 7.13 2.36 12.01
C GLN A 75 8.51 1.70 11.96
N ASP A 76 8.54 0.37 12.01
CA ASP A 76 9.81 -0.37 12.00
C ASP A 76 10.54 -0.22 10.68
N LYS A 77 9.81 -0.28 9.57
CA LYS A 77 10.40 -0.13 8.24
C LYS A 77 10.93 1.29 8.02
N SER A 78 10.18 2.30 8.47
CA SER A 78 10.56 3.70 8.35
C SER A 78 11.02 4.04 6.92
N HIS A 79 12.24 4.58 6.74
CA HIS A 79 12.77 4.96 5.43
C HIS A 79 13.73 3.92 4.84
N THR A 80 13.86 2.76 5.47
CA THR A 80 14.69 1.67 4.95
C THR A 80 14.07 1.14 3.66
N PRO A 81 14.88 0.84 2.62
CA PRO A 81 14.36 0.22 1.42
C PRO A 81 13.58 -1.05 1.77
N TRP A 82 12.39 -1.20 1.20
CA TRP A 82 11.44 -2.20 1.69
C TRP A 82 11.94 -3.65 1.57
N GLU A 83 12.67 -3.97 0.50
CA GLU A 83 13.18 -5.33 0.31
C GLU A 83 14.26 -5.66 1.34
N GLU A 84 15.18 -4.71 1.56
CA GLU A 84 16.23 -4.86 2.56
C GLU A 84 15.63 -5.09 3.95
N TRP A 85 14.65 -4.26 4.33
CA TRP A 85 13.96 -4.39 5.59
C TRP A 85 13.19 -5.70 5.68
N TYR A 86 12.41 -6.03 4.64
CA TYR A 86 11.52 -7.19 4.68
C TYR A 86 12.29 -8.51 4.75
N PHE A 87 13.37 -8.63 3.97
CA PHE A 87 14.17 -9.87 3.97
C PHE A 87 14.79 -10.16 5.34
N SER A 88 14.97 -9.17 6.20
CA SER A 88 15.55 -9.36 7.54
C SER A 88 14.51 -9.71 8.60
N GLN A 89 13.22 -9.72 8.26
CA GLN A 89 12.17 -9.96 9.24
C GLN A 89 11.88 -11.44 9.42
N GLU A 90 11.59 -11.85 10.67
CA GLU A 90 11.23 -13.23 10.98
C GLU A 90 9.92 -13.64 10.30
N PHE A 91 9.01 -12.68 10.11
CA PHE A 91 7.72 -12.94 9.49
C PHE A 91 7.77 -12.87 7.96
N PHE A 92 8.95 -12.77 7.34
CA PHE A 92 9.06 -12.73 5.89
C PHE A 92 8.30 -13.87 5.23
N SER A 93 7.50 -13.55 4.21
CA SER A 93 6.70 -14.51 3.46
C SER A 93 6.97 -14.34 1.98
N LEU A 94 7.40 -15.42 1.33
CA LEU A 94 7.67 -15.39 -0.11
C LEU A 94 6.38 -15.11 -0.89
N GLU A 95 5.24 -15.64 -0.44
CA GLU A 95 3.94 -15.37 -1.07
C GLU A 95 3.59 -13.90 -1.02
N ARG A 96 3.76 -13.27 0.15
CA ARG A 96 3.47 -11.85 0.31
C ARG A 96 4.45 -11.00 -0.48
N TYR A 97 5.71 -11.38 -0.49
CA TYR A 97 6.73 -10.71 -1.28
C TYR A 97 6.36 -10.73 -2.76
N ALA A 98 5.98 -11.89 -3.28
CA ALA A 98 5.59 -12.04 -4.69
C ALA A 98 4.38 -11.18 -5.02
N LYS A 99 3.38 -11.12 -4.13
CA LYS A 99 2.19 -10.29 -4.33
C LYS A 99 2.54 -8.81 -4.40
N ILE A 100 3.43 -8.34 -3.52
CA ILE A 100 3.89 -6.95 -3.54
C ILE A 100 4.57 -6.65 -4.87
N LYS A 101 5.47 -7.53 -5.32
CA LYS A 101 6.17 -7.35 -6.60
C LYS A 101 5.19 -7.30 -7.77
N GLU A 102 4.18 -8.16 -7.78
CA GLU A 102 3.15 -8.13 -8.81
C GLU A 102 2.41 -6.80 -8.85
N MET A 103 2.05 -6.27 -7.69
CA MET A 103 1.33 -5.01 -7.60
C MET A 103 2.19 -3.85 -8.07
N GLN A 104 3.50 -3.89 -7.82
CA GLN A 104 4.43 -2.87 -8.30
C GLN A 104 4.54 -2.86 -9.82
N LEU A 105 4.47 -4.03 -10.44
CA LEU A 105 4.57 -4.17 -11.89
C LEU A 105 3.27 -3.81 -12.60
N GLY A 106 2.18 -3.94 -11.88
CA GLY A 106 0.83 -3.79 -12.32
C GLY A 106 0.42 -2.68 -13.12
#